data_a7fb4774b13830294d74c905679259ea
#
_entry.id   a7fb4774b13830294d74c905679259ea
#
_cell.length_a   1.000
_cell.length_b   1.000
_cell.length_c   1.000
_cell.angle_alpha   90.00
_cell.angle_beta   90.00
_cell.angle_gamma   90.00
#
_symmetry.space_group_name_H-M   'P 1'
#
loop_
_entity.id
_entity.type
_entity.pdbx_description
1 polymer ?
#
loop_
_entity_poly.entity_id
_entity_poly.type
_entity_poly.pdbx_seq_one_letter_code
_entity_poly.pdbx_strand_id
1 'polypeptide(L)'
;MSVASYVAAQLRRPSGLFGRHVLPRVLNRGNAPMNVRTLELLGLVDDDRVLEVGFGGGDLIARLWPIVTRGHIVGVDFSPAMMALCERRFSAMIRAGRVALHCASVDALPCASEDFTKACTVNTIYFWPDPVAALAEIRRTLRPGGRIVVAFNPPATASKLPYTQHGFTLYEPEQVRGLLHQAGFRERELVAGQNRLGEFFCATAVK
;
A
#
# COMPACT_ATOMS: atom_id res chain seq x y z
N MET A 1 15.43 15.90 18.63
CA MET A 1 14.59 14.92 17.91
C MET A 1 15.02 13.53 18.36
N SER A 2 14.10 12.70 18.88
CA SER A 2 14.45 11.34 19.32
C SER A 2 14.73 10.44 18.10
N VAL A 3 15.47 9.33 18.28
CA VAL A 3 15.68 8.34 17.22
C VAL A 3 14.34 7.81 16.71
N ALA A 4 13.39 7.57 17.61
CA ALA A 4 12.06 7.09 17.25
C ALA A 4 11.28 8.11 16.38
N SER A 5 11.31 9.39 16.72
CA SER A 5 10.65 10.44 15.92
C SER A 5 11.32 10.62 14.55
N TYR A 6 12.65 10.47 14.48
CA TYR A 6 13.36 10.50 13.19
C TYR A 6 12.95 9.31 12.30
N VAL A 7 12.93 8.10 12.87
CA VAL A 7 12.50 6.89 12.14
C VAL A 7 11.06 7.03 11.66
N ALA A 8 10.15 7.54 12.50
CA ALA A 8 8.76 7.78 12.12
C ALA A 8 8.65 8.74 10.92
N ALA A 9 9.38 9.86 10.95
CA ALA A 9 9.43 10.81 9.85
C ALA A 9 9.96 10.18 8.56
N GLN A 10 10.99 9.33 8.66
CA GLN A 10 11.53 8.60 7.52
C GLN A 10 10.57 7.53 6.98
N LEU A 11 9.78 6.86 7.84
CA LEU A 11 8.76 5.90 7.41
C LEU A 11 7.62 6.59 6.67
N ARG A 12 7.23 7.78 7.13
CA ARG A 12 6.21 8.60 6.47
C ARG A 12 6.73 9.18 5.16
N ARG A 13 7.91 9.81 5.15
CA ARG A 13 8.49 10.47 3.98
C ARG A 13 10.00 10.23 3.93
N PRO A 14 10.45 9.14 3.31
CA PRO A 14 11.88 8.81 3.21
C PRO A 14 12.70 9.94 2.58
N SER A 15 13.83 10.29 3.19
CA SER A 15 14.73 11.35 2.74
C SER A 15 16.19 11.03 3.09
N GLY A 16 17.14 11.74 2.46
CA GLY A 16 18.57 11.53 2.67
C GLY A 16 19.07 10.15 2.24
N LEU A 17 20.29 9.79 2.58
CA LEU A 17 20.91 8.51 2.21
C LEU A 17 20.26 7.32 2.91
N PHE A 18 19.90 7.48 4.19
CA PHE A 18 19.22 6.43 4.96
C PHE A 18 17.85 6.08 4.37
N GLY A 19 17.02 7.09 4.13
CA GLY A 19 15.69 6.89 3.54
C GLY A 19 15.73 6.32 2.12
N ARG A 20 16.77 6.63 1.34
CA ARG A 20 16.92 6.16 -0.04
C ARG A 20 17.47 4.74 -0.16
N HIS A 21 18.37 4.31 0.72
CA HIS A 21 19.13 3.06 0.51
C HIS A 21 18.90 1.99 1.57
N VAL A 22 18.71 2.38 2.82
CA VAL A 22 18.58 1.43 3.94
C VAL A 22 17.12 1.10 4.20
N LEU A 23 16.30 2.13 4.39
CA LEU A 23 14.91 1.98 4.79
C LEU A 23 14.08 1.11 3.84
N PRO A 24 14.16 1.23 2.49
CA PRO A 24 13.39 0.39 1.59
C PRO A 24 13.70 -1.10 1.74
N ARG A 25 14.96 -1.47 2.00
CA ARG A 25 15.34 -2.88 2.21
C ARG A 25 14.77 -3.45 3.51
N VAL A 26 14.78 -2.65 4.57
CA VAL A 26 14.22 -3.03 5.88
C VAL A 26 12.71 -3.19 5.77
N LEU A 27 12.03 -2.22 5.16
CA LEU A 27 10.57 -2.27 4.96
C LEU A 27 10.15 -3.45 4.08
N ASN A 28 10.82 -3.67 2.96
CA ASN A 28 10.51 -4.77 2.06
C ASN A 28 10.60 -6.13 2.76
N ARG A 29 11.62 -6.33 3.61
CA ARG A 29 11.74 -7.56 4.42
C ARG A 29 10.65 -7.66 5.50
N GLY A 30 10.37 -6.56 6.18
CA GLY A 30 9.35 -6.52 7.24
C GLY A 30 7.93 -6.77 6.70
N ASN A 31 7.64 -6.22 5.53
CA ASN A 31 6.32 -6.32 4.90
C ASN A 31 6.13 -7.60 4.06
N ALA A 32 7.17 -8.41 3.84
CA ALA A 32 7.10 -9.56 2.95
C ALA A 32 5.92 -10.54 3.24
N PRO A 33 5.62 -10.93 4.51
CA PRO A 33 4.46 -11.76 4.79
C PRO A 33 3.12 -11.09 4.43
N MET A 34 3.01 -9.76 4.69
CA MET A 34 1.82 -8.98 4.36
C MET A 34 1.65 -8.86 2.84
N ASN A 35 2.75 -8.64 2.11
CA ASN A 35 2.74 -8.57 0.64
C ASN A 35 2.28 -9.90 0.03
N VAL A 36 2.78 -11.04 0.53
CA VAL A 36 2.33 -12.37 0.07
C VAL A 36 0.84 -12.54 0.31
N ARG A 37 0.37 -12.24 1.54
CA ARG A 37 -1.05 -12.37 1.88
C ARG A 37 -1.94 -11.43 1.05
N THR A 38 -1.46 -10.20 0.78
CA THR A 38 -2.15 -9.25 -0.10
C THR A 38 -2.34 -9.81 -1.51
N LEU A 39 -1.30 -10.42 -2.10
CA LEU A 39 -1.38 -11.04 -3.43
C LEU A 39 -2.39 -12.19 -3.48
N GLU A 40 -2.37 -13.07 -2.48
CA GLU A 40 -3.34 -14.18 -2.36
C GLU A 40 -4.78 -13.67 -2.33
N LEU A 41 -5.05 -12.63 -1.52
CA LEU A 41 -6.39 -12.07 -1.33
C LEU A 41 -6.88 -11.23 -2.52
N LEU A 42 -5.97 -10.66 -3.31
CA LEU A 42 -6.34 -9.98 -4.55
C LEU A 42 -6.94 -10.95 -5.58
N GLY A 43 -6.55 -12.24 -5.56
CA GLY A 43 -7.02 -13.21 -6.53
C GLY A 43 -6.70 -12.77 -7.96
N LEU A 44 -5.40 -12.55 -8.23
CA LEU A 44 -4.92 -11.95 -9.47
C LEU A 44 -5.04 -12.89 -10.66
N VAL A 45 -5.37 -12.29 -11.81
CA VAL A 45 -5.25 -12.91 -13.13
C VAL A 45 -4.27 -12.10 -13.99
N ASP A 46 -3.82 -12.67 -15.09
CA ASP A 46 -2.72 -12.13 -15.90
C ASP A 46 -3.04 -10.83 -16.64
N ASP A 47 -4.32 -10.52 -16.87
CA ASP A 47 -4.81 -9.31 -17.54
C ASP A 47 -5.36 -8.25 -16.55
N ASP A 48 -5.19 -8.42 -15.24
CA ASP A 48 -5.61 -7.45 -14.23
C ASP A 48 -4.93 -6.08 -14.43
N ARG A 49 -5.67 -5.03 -14.13
CA ARG A 49 -5.15 -3.66 -13.98
C ARG A 49 -5.08 -3.37 -12.48
N VAL A 50 -3.86 -3.26 -11.96
CA VAL A 50 -3.61 -3.21 -10.52
C VAL A 50 -3.09 -1.84 -10.11
N LEU A 51 -3.71 -1.23 -9.10
CA LEU A 51 -3.24 -0.02 -8.42
C LEU A 51 -2.60 -0.39 -7.08
N GLU A 52 -1.35 -0.02 -6.87
CA GLU A 52 -0.67 -0.05 -5.56
C GLU A 52 -0.52 1.37 -5.01
N VAL A 53 -1.10 1.64 -3.84
CA VAL A 53 -0.96 2.92 -3.14
C VAL A 53 0.05 2.80 -2.01
N GLY A 54 1.10 3.64 -2.08
CA GLY A 54 2.23 3.60 -1.15
C GLY A 54 3.22 2.49 -1.47
N PHE A 55 3.74 2.46 -2.69
CA PHE A 55 4.64 1.38 -3.15
C PHE A 55 6.00 1.33 -2.45
N GLY A 56 6.43 2.39 -1.76
CA GLY A 56 7.67 2.44 -1.01
C GLY A 56 8.88 1.95 -1.81
N GLY A 57 9.54 0.87 -1.35
CA GLY A 57 10.66 0.24 -2.06
C GLY A 57 10.28 -0.65 -3.25
N GLY A 58 8.98 -0.76 -3.59
CA GLY A 58 8.46 -1.48 -4.75
C GLY A 58 8.53 -3.00 -4.65
N ASP A 59 8.47 -3.57 -3.43
CA ASP A 59 8.50 -5.04 -3.30
C ASP A 59 7.23 -5.68 -3.85
N LEU A 60 6.08 -5.06 -3.61
CA LEU A 60 4.80 -5.60 -4.09
C LEU A 60 4.68 -5.45 -5.62
N ILE A 61 5.11 -4.31 -6.22
CA ILE A 61 5.21 -4.17 -7.70
C ILE A 61 6.07 -5.29 -8.30
N ALA A 62 7.23 -5.59 -7.69
CA ALA A 62 8.10 -6.66 -8.16
C ALA A 62 7.45 -8.05 -8.10
N ARG A 63 6.54 -8.28 -7.16
CA ARG A 63 5.78 -9.53 -7.02
C ARG A 63 4.56 -9.59 -7.93
N LEU A 64 3.93 -8.46 -8.22
CA LEU A 64 2.82 -8.35 -9.18
C LEU A 64 3.28 -8.63 -10.62
N TRP A 65 4.48 -8.19 -10.97
CA TRP A 65 5.02 -8.26 -12.32
C TRP A 65 4.97 -9.66 -12.99
N PRO A 66 5.41 -10.77 -12.32
CA PRO A 66 5.35 -12.09 -12.93
C PRO A 66 3.94 -12.68 -13.04
N ILE A 67 2.96 -12.11 -12.34
CA ILE A 67 1.57 -12.58 -12.32
C ILE A 67 0.75 -11.84 -13.36
N VAL A 68 0.82 -10.49 -13.35
CA VAL A 68 0.06 -9.62 -14.25
C VAL A 68 0.81 -9.50 -15.57
N THR A 69 0.80 -10.56 -16.40
CA THR A 69 1.63 -10.64 -17.62
C THR A 69 1.05 -9.97 -18.87
N ARG A 70 -0.24 -9.71 -18.92
CA ARG A 70 -0.96 -9.04 -20.01
C ARG A 70 -1.64 -7.73 -19.59
N GLY A 71 -1.80 -7.55 -18.28
CA GLY A 71 -2.42 -6.38 -17.68
C GLY A 71 -1.45 -5.20 -17.47
N HIS A 72 -1.76 -4.35 -16.52
CA HIS A 72 -0.99 -3.13 -16.23
C HIS A 72 -0.89 -2.88 -14.73
N ILE A 73 0.25 -2.41 -14.25
CA ILE A 73 0.49 -2.09 -12.84
C ILE A 73 0.75 -0.60 -12.72
N VAL A 74 0.00 0.08 -11.88
CA VAL A 74 0.22 1.49 -11.52
C VAL A 74 0.59 1.58 -10.04
N GLY A 75 1.72 2.20 -9.75
CA GLY A 75 2.14 2.53 -8.40
C GLY A 75 1.99 4.03 -8.13
N VAL A 76 1.42 4.38 -6.99
CA VAL A 76 1.35 5.77 -6.51
C VAL A 76 2.02 5.86 -5.14
N ASP A 77 2.98 6.78 -4.99
CA ASP A 77 3.62 7.08 -3.70
C ASP A 77 3.87 8.58 -3.59
N PHE A 78 3.68 9.15 -2.42
CA PHE A 78 3.86 10.60 -2.25
C PHE A 78 5.32 11.02 -2.01
N SER A 79 6.25 10.04 -1.89
CA SER A 79 7.67 10.28 -1.65
C SER A 79 8.47 10.38 -2.95
N PRO A 80 9.03 11.57 -3.30
CA PRO A 80 9.91 11.70 -4.46
C PRO A 80 11.15 10.78 -4.40
N ALA A 81 11.61 10.45 -3.17
CA ALA A 81 12.74 9.54 -2.99
C ALA A 81 12.40 8.10 -3.38
N MET A 82 11.19 7.62 -3.03
CA MET A 82 10.70 6.30 -3.43
C MET A 82 10.40 6.26 -4.91
N MET A 83 9.81 7.32 -5.45
CA MET A 83 9.59 7.49 -6.90
C MET A 83 10.90 7.31 -7.67
N ALA A 84 11.94 8.10 -7.38
CA ALA A 84 13.23 8.03 -8.07
C ALA A 84 13.95 6.68 -7.89
N LEU A 85 13.75 5.98 -6.76
CA LEU A 85 14.27 4.63 -6.55
C LEU A 85 13.58 3.62 -7.46
N CYS A 86 12.24 3.64 -7.50
CA CYS A 86 11.44 2.67 -8.24
C CYS A 86 11.45 2.92 -9.74
N GLU A 87 11.56 4.16 -10.20
CA GLU A 87 11.79 4.47 -11.64
C GLU A 87 13.06 3.78 -12.16
N ARG A 88 14.15 3.83 -11.41
CA ARG A 88 15.39 3.11 -11.77
C ARG A 88 15.21 1.60 -11.70
N ARG A 89 14.59 1.11 -10.60
CA ARG A 89 14.39 -0.33 -10.37
C ARG A 89 13.52 -0.97 -11.46
N PHE A 90 12.47 -0.29 -11.89
CA PHE A 90 11.49 -0.80 -12.85
C PHE A 90 11.61 -0.19 -14.25
N SER A 91 12.74 0.43 -14.58
CA SER A 91 12.93 1.16 -15.84
C SER A 91 12.61 0.35 -17.10
N ALA A 92 12.96 -0.94 -17.12
CA ALA A 92 12.62 -1.83 -18.25
C ALA A 92 11.11 -2.07 -18.36
N MET A 93 10.42 -2.27 -17.25
CA MET A 93 8.98 -2.51 -17.17
C MET A 93 8.17 -1.24 -17.54
N ILE A 94 8.70 -0.07 -17.16
CA ILE A 94 8.12 1.23 -17.51
C ILE A 94 8.27 1.48 -19.01
N ARG A 95 9.45 1.25 -19.58
CA ARG A 95 9.67 1.37 -21.05
C ARG A 95 8.82 0.41 -21.87
N ALA A 96 8.52 -0.77 -21.31
CA ALA A 96 7.62 -1.73 -21.92
C ALA A 96 6.12 -1.33 -21.81
N GLY A 97 5.80 -0.19 -21.17
CA GLY A 97 4.43 0.29 -20.99
C GLY A 97 3.58 -0.55 -20.04
N ARG A 98 4.21 -1.40 -19.21
CA ARG A 98 3.54 -2.35 -18.34
C ARG A 98 3.44 -1.90 -16.87
N VAL A 99 4.30 -0.97 -16.49
CA VAL A 99 4.33 -0.34 -15.17
C VAL A 99 4.32 1.18 -15.36
N ALA A 100 3.44 1.88 -14.65
CA ALA A 100 3.48 3.32 -14.51
C ALA A 100 3.64 3.70 -13.04
N LEU A 101 4.42 4.73 -12.76
CA LEU A 101 4.63 5.23 -11.40
C LEU A 101 4.27 6.71 -11.35
N HIS A 102 3.62 7.12 -10.27
CA HIS A 102 3.23 8.49 -10.03
C HIS A 102 3.62 8.96 -8.63
N CYS A 103 4.16 10.17 -8.55
CA CYS A 103 4.42 10.84 -7.27
C CYS A 103 3.22 11.71 -6.93
N ALA A 104 2.29 11.18 -6.12
CA ALA A 104 1.05 11.86 -5.75
C ALA A 104 0.54 11.41 -4.37
N SER A 105 -0.37 12.18 -3.81
CA SER A 105 -1.08 11.81 -2.58
C SER A 105 -2.28 10.91 -2.90
N VAL A 106 -2.66 10.07 -1.91
CA VAL A 106 -3.78 9.12 -2.05
C VAL A 106 -5.15 9.80 -2.16
N ASP A 107 -5.28 11.01 -1.67
CA ASP A 107 -6.50 11.83 -1.74
C ASP A 107 -6.71 12.52 -3.09
N ALA A 108 -5.72 12.45 -3.99
CA ALA A 108 -5.77 13.01 -5.35
C ALA A 108 -4.98 12.11 -6.32
N LEU A 109 -5.50 10.92 -6.58
CA LEU A 109 -4.84 9.94 -7.45
C LEU A 109 -4.88 10.40 -8.91
N PRO A 110 -3.73 10.46 -9.62
CA PRO A 110 -3.67 10.83 -11.02
C PRO A 110 -4.11 9.66 -11.94
N CYS A 111 -5.25 9.07 -11.61
CA CYS A 111 -5.80 7.90 -12.27
C CYS A 111 -7.25 8.16 -12.69
N ALA A 112 -7.65 7.64 -13.83
CA ALA A 112 -9.01 7.72 -14.31
C ALA A 112 -9.98 6.94 -13.39
N SER A 113 -11.24 7.33 -13.40
CA SER A 113 -12.30 6.55 -12.75
C SER A 113 -12.46 5.21 -13.46
N GLU A 114 -12.73 4.15 -12.69
CA GLU A 114 -13.04 2.81 -13.21
C GLU A 114 -11.98 2.22 -14.14
N ASP A 115 -10.70 2.52 -13.85
CA ASP A 115 -9.58 2.01 -14.62
C ASP A 115 -9.03 0.67 -14.10
N PHE A 116 -9.10 0.40 -12.80
CA PHE A 116 -8.48 -0.76 -12.18
C PHE A 116 -9.47 -1.87 -11.81
N THR A 117 -9.02 -3.11 -11.92
CA THR A 117 -9.73 -4.30 -11.44
C THR A 117 -9.38 -4.62 -9.99
N LYS A 118 -8.15 -4.27 -9.58
CA LYS A 118 -7.60 -4.54 -8.25
C LYS A 118 -6.90 -3.29 -7.71
N ALA A 119 -7.00 -3.10 -6.40
CA ALA A 119 -6.19 -2.10 -5.67
C ALA A 119 -5.62 -2.70 -4.40
N CYS A 120 -4.45 -2.24 -3.98
CA CYS A 120 -3.85 -2.66 -2.73
C CYS A 120 -3.03 -1.55 -2.08
N THR A 121 -2.87 -1.70 -0.76
CA THR A 121 -1.99 -0.86 0.04
C THR A 121 -1.50 -1.66 1.25
N VAL A 122 -0.24 -1.46 1.65
CA VAL A 122 0.39 -2.19 2.75
C VAL A 122 1.10 -1.21 3.68
N ASN A 123 0.66 -1.15 4.94
CA ASN A 123 1.23 -0.29 5.99
C ASN A 123 1.24 1.21 5.67
N THR A 124 0.27 1.73 4.95
CA THR A 124 0.18 3.15 4.58
C THR A 124 -0.96 3.90 5.25
N ILE A 125 -2.05 3.22 5.59
CA ILE A 125 -3.28 3.80 6.16
C ILE A 125 -3.03 4.67 7.41
N TYR A 126 -1.96 4.40 8.14
CA TYR A 126 -1.56 5.15 9.35
C TYR A 126 -1.25 6.63 9.09
N PHE A 127 -0.93 6.97 7.84
CA PHE A 127 -0.44 8.28 7.43
C PHE A 127 -1.49 9.11 6.67
N TRP A 128 -2.66 8.55 6.44
CA TRP A 128 -3.73 9.23 5.70
C TRP A 128 -4.46 10.24 6.60
N PRO A 129 -4.49 11.53 6.24
CA PRO A 129 -5.18 12.54 7.06
C PRO A 129 -6.68 12.27 7.18
N ASP A 130 -7.30 11.85 6.07
CA ASP A 130 -8.69 11.42 5.99
C ASP A 130 -8.74 10.05 5.30
N PRO A 131 -8.80 8.94 6.07
CA PRO A 131 -8.80 7.60 5.50
C PRO A 131 -10.10 7.28 4.74
N VAL A 132 -11.23 7.91 5.06
CA VAL A 132 -12.47 7.70 4.34
C VAL A 132 -12.39 8.35 2.96
N ALA A 133 -11.92 9.59 2.88
CA ALA A 133 -11.71 10.27 1.60
C ALA A 133 -10.67 9.54 0.72
N ALA A 134 -9.56 9.07 1.32
CA ALA A 134 -8.53 8.28 0.62
C ALA A 134 -9.09 6.97 0.06
N LEU A 135 -9.87 6.24 0.86
CA LEU A 135 -10.53 5.00 0.41
C LEU A 135 -11.59 5.27 -0.66
N ALA A 136 -12.35 6.36 -0.55
CA ALA A 136 -13.32 6.77 -1.57
C ALA A 136 -12.63 7.12 -2.90
N GLU A 137 -11.46 7.76 -2.84
CA GLU A 137 -10.66 8.07 -4.04
C GLU A 137 -10.10 6.79 -4.68
N ILE A 138 -9.60 5.83 -3.89
CA ILE A 138 -9.21 4.51 -4.42
C ILE A 138 -10.43 3.81 -5.04
N ARG A 139 -11.60 3.85 -4.37
CA ARG A 139 -12.84 3.28 -4.88
C ARG A 139 -13.27 3.90 -6.21
N ARG A 140 -13.08 5.23 -6.38
CA ARG A 140 -13.36 5.92 -7.65
C ARG A 140 -12.59 5.28 -8.80
N THR A 141 -11.32 4.94 -8.58
CA THR A 141 -10.46 4.35 -9.62
C THR A 141 -10.77 2.89 -9.94
N LEU A 142 -11.40 2.16 -9.03
CA LEU A 142 -11.81 0.77 -9.25
C LEU A 142 -13.04 0.68 -10.15
N ARG A 143 -13.07 -0.33 -11.00
CA ARG A 143 -14.27 -0.74 -11.78
C ARG A 143 -15.35 -1.29 -10.85
N PRO A 144 -16.62 -1.27 -11.25
CA PRO A 144 -17.66 -2.06 -10.57
C PRO A 144 -17.21 -3.52 -10.41
N GLY A 145 -17.33 -4.06 -9.20
CA GLY A 145 -16.81 -5.39 -8.84
C GLY A 145 -15.29 -5.47 -8.60
N GLY A 146 -14.57 -4.35 -8.75
CA GLY A 146 -13.14 -4.28 -8.44
C GLY A 146 -12.87 -4.46 -6.95
N ARG A 147 -11.76 -5.14 -6.63
CA ARG A 147 -11.38 -5.52 -5.26
C ARG A 147 -10.25 -4.65 -4.72
N ILE A 148 -10.36 -4.31 -3.43
CA ILE A 148 -9.26 -3.69 -2.66
C ILE A 148 -8.77 -4.64 -1.57
N VAL A 149 -7.46 -4.57 -1.25
CA VAL A 149 -6.84 -5.15 -0.06
C VAL A 149 -6.05 -4.08 0.67
N VAL A 150 -6.40 -3.84 1.94
CA VAL A 150 -5.70 -2.95 2.87
C VAL A 150 -5.03 -3.80 3.93
N ALA A 151 -3.70 -3.90 3.89
CA ALA A 151 -2.91 -4.67 4.86
C ALA A 151 -2.27 -3.73 5.89
N PHE A 152 -2.42 -4.08 7.18
CA PHE A 152 -1.95 -3.24 8.29
C PHE A 152 -1.67 -4.06 9.55
N ASN A 153 -0.85 -3.52 10.45
CA ASN A 153 -0.64 -4.06 11.79
C ASN A 153 -1.59 -3.36 12.76
N PRO A 154 -2.37 -4.10 13.58
CA PRO A 154 -3.24 -3.52 14.59
C PRO A 154 -2.42 -2.90 15.74
N PRO A 155 -3.04 -2.09 16.64
CA PRO A 155 -2.35 -1.49 17.78
C PRO A 155 -1.58 -2.49 18.64
N ALA A 156 -2.13 -3.68 18.89
CA ALA A 156 -1.48 -4.75 19.66
C ALA A 156 -0.12 -5.20 19.08
N THR A 157 0.08 -5.07 17.76
CA THR A 157 1.33 -5.39 17.08
C THR A 157 2.17 -4.14 16.82
N ALA A 158 1.57 -3.07 16.28
CA ALA A 158 2.26 -1.86 15.89
C ALA A 158 2.89 -1.12 17.07
N SER A 159 2.22 -1.05 18.23
CA SER A 159 2.70 -0.34 19.43
C SER A 159 3.98 -0.94 20.04
N LYS A 160 4.37 -2.16 19.67
CA LYS A 160 5.67 -2.74 20.02
C LYS A 160 6.85 -1.97 19.42
N LEU A 161 6.59 -1.12 18.41
CA LEU A 161 7.60 -0.34 17.71
C LEU A 161 7.55 1.11 18.19
N PRO A 162 8.59 1.60 18.91
CA PRO A 162 8.56 2.93 19.56
C PRO A 162 8.26 4.10 18.62
N TYR A 163 8.58 3.98 17.33
CA TYR A 163 8.34 5.04 16.36
C TYR A 163 6.85 5.23 16.01
N THR A 164 5.99 4.25 16.28
CA THR A 164 4.54 4.37 15.99
C THR A 164 3.82 5.36 16.92
N GLN A 165 4.47 5.80 18.00
CA GLN A 165 3.98 6.88 18.87
C GLN A 165 4.13 8.27 18.22
N HIS A 166 4.77 8.37 17.06
CA HIS A 166 5.08 9.62 16.39
C HIS A 166 4.42 9.71 15.01
N GLY A 167 3.22 10.30 14.96
CA GLY A 167 2.53 10.61 13.71
C GLY A 167 1.93 9.40 12.98
N PHE A 168 1.68 8.31 13.69
CA PHE A 168 0.88 7.18 13.22
C PHE A 168 -0.52 7.24 13.85
N THR A 169 -1.54 7.07 13.03
CA THR A 169 -2.88 6.73 13.51
C THR A 169 -3.05 5.22 13.40
N LEU A 170 -3.11 4.54 14.55
CA LEU A 170 -3.28 3.08 14.59
C LEU A 170 -4.77 2.74 14.61
N TYR A 171 -5.15 1.68 13.91
CA TYR A 171 -6.54 1.26 13.75
C TYR A 171 -6.71 -0.19 14.22
N GLU A 172 -7.76 -0.43 15.00
CA GLU A 172 -8.25 -1.79 15.24
C GLU A 172 -8.87 -2.36 13.95
N PRO A 173 -8.87 -3.69 13.77
CA PRO A 173 -9.36 -4.32 12.54
C PRO A 173 -10.78 -3.89 12.16
N GLU A 174 -11.68 -3.82 13.13
CA GLU A 174 -13.06 -3.39 12.94
C GLU A 174 -13.20 -1.92 12.51
N GLN A 175 -12.28 -1.06 12.97
CA GLN A 175 -12.26 0.32 12.52
C GLN A 175 -11.93 0.42 11.02
N VAL A 176 -10.94 -0.34 10.53
CA VAL A 176 -10.61 -0.36 9.10
C VAL A 176 -11.77 -0.91 8.27
N ARG A 177 -12.46 -1.95 8.75
CA ARG A 177 -13.70 -2.44 8.12
C ARG A 177 -14.79 -1.38 8.08
N GLY A 178 -14.94 -0.60 9.14
CA GLY A 178 -15.85 0.55 9.23
C GLY A 178 -15.50 1.66 8.25
N LEU A 179 -14.20 1.99 8.09
CA LEU A 179 -13.72 3.00 7.12
C LEU A 179 -14.03 2.58 5.68
N LEU A 180 -13.82 1.31 5.33
CA LEU A 180 -14.20 0.76 4.02
C LEU A 180 -15.72 0.88 3.77
N HIS A 181 -16.54 0.63 4.81
CA HIS A 181 -17.99 0.83 4.71
C HIS A 181 -18.36 2.30 4.44
N GLN A 182 -17.79 3.22 5.21
CA GLN A 182 -18.03 4.66 5.06
C GLN A 182 -17.60 5.18 3.67
N ALA A 183 -16.53 4.61 3.11
CA ALA A 183 -16.08 4.89 1.75
C ALA A 183 -16.93 4.21 0.65
N GLY A 184 -18.00 3.47 1.01
CA GLY A 184 -18.95 2.87 0.08
C GLY A 184 -18.58 1.49 -0.47
N PHE A 185 -17.57 0.81 0.10
CA PHE A 185 -17.23 -0.57 -0.27
C PHE A 185 -18.20 -1.59 0.33
N ARG A 186 -18.37 -2.72 -0.36
CA ARG A 186 -19.21 -3.86 0.02
C ARG A 186 -18.35 -5.11 0.29
N GLU A 187 -18.97 -6.21 0.76
CA GLU A 187 -18.33 -7.53 0.96
C GLU A 187 -16.99 -7.40 1.73
N ARG A 188 -17.05 -6.74 2.90
CA ARG A 188 -15.88 -6.40 3.70
C ARG A 188 -15.52 -7.55 4.64
N GLU A 189 -14.36 -8.14 4.41
CA GLU A 189 -13.81 -9.22 5.22
C GLU A 189 -12.51 -8.81 5.89
N LEU A 190 -12.23 -9.38 7.05
CA LEU A 190 -10.96 -9.26 7.77
C LEU A 190 -10.27 -10.61 7.80
N VAL A 191 -9.06 -10.66 7.31
CA VAL A 191 -8.25 -11.87 7.27
C VAL A 191 -6.97 -11.64 8.06
N ALA A 192 -6.78 -12.43 9.11
CA ALA A 192 -5.59 -12.39 9.94
C ALA A 192 -4.40 -13.09 9.27
N GLY A 193 -3.19 -12.64 9.59
CA GLY A 193 -1.93 -13.25 9.22
C GLY A 193 -0.89 -13.04 10.32
N GLN A 194 0.27 -13.66 10.19
CA GLN A 194 1.36 -13.56 11.16
C GLN A 194 2.63 -13.03 10.51
N ASN A 195 3.31 -12.13 11.20
CA ASN A 195 4.65 -11.67 10.87
C ASN A 195 5.57 -11.75 12.11
N ARG A 196 6.80 -11.29 12.01
CA ARG A 196 7.77 -11.35 13.13
C ARG A 196 7.39 -10.50 14.36
N LEU A 197 6.54 -9.50 14.18
CA LEU A 197 6.07 -8.60 15.25
C LEU A 197 4.84 -9.17 15.96
N GLY A 198 4.06 -9.99 15.28
CA GLY A 198 2.81 -10.56 15.75
C GLY A 198 1.76 -10.65 14.65
N GLU A 199 0.51 -10.56 15.02
CA GLU A 199 -0.62 -10.61 14.11
C GLU A 199 -0.73 -9.34 13.27
N PHE A 200 -1.05 -9.48 12.00
CA PHE A 200 -1.46 -8.41 11.10
C PHE A 200 -2.81 -8.74 10.46
N PHE A 201 -3.47 -7.76 9.88
CA PHE A 201 -4.74 -7.95 9.20
C PHE A 201 -4.68 -7.44 7.76
N CYS A 202 -5.44 -8.12 6.90
CA CYS A 202 -5.80 -7.66 5.58
C CYS A 202 -7.32 -7.45 5.56
N ALA A 203 -7.75 -6.21 5.40
CA ALA A 203 -9.15 -5.90 5.13
C ALA A 203 -9.39 -5.95 3.62
N THR A 204 -10.29 -6.83 3.17
CA THR A 204 -10.69 -6.94 1.76
C THR A 204 -12.07 -6.36 1.55
N ALA A 205 -12.32 -5.77 0.39
CA ALA A 205 -13.64 -5.26 0.04
C ALA A 205 -13.82 -5.15 -1.48
N VAL A 206 -15.07 -4.98 -1.92
CA VAL A 206 -15.47 -4.87 -3.33
C VAL A 206 -16.21 -3.55 -3.57
N LYS A 207 -15.95 -2.88 -4.71
CA LYS A 207 -16.68 -1.69 -5.15
C LYS A 207 -18.11 -2.00 -5.55
#